data_cf5a21fb996adcaeadd669895c4512ee
#
_entry.id   cf5a21fb996adcaeadd669895c4512ee
#
_cell.length_a   1.000
_cell.length_b   1.000
_cell.length_c   1.000
_cell.angle_alpha   90.00
_cell.angle_beta   90.00
_cell.angle_gamma   90.00
#
_symmetry.space_group_name_H-M   'P 1'
#
loop_
_entity.id
_entity.type
_entity.pdbx_description
1 polymer ?
#
loop_
_entity_poly.entity_id
_entity_poly.type
_entity_poly.pdbx_seq_one_letter_code
_entity_poly.pdbx_strand_id
1 'polypeptide(L)'
;MNARIATPISRRGAVKAAGIAAVAGAAASSMAFADEADAEKQGTPIASMPSFDAANLPDNTPNFLIPPAPIEDFADTQEFDVVVVGAGNAGLAAAKAAHDAGANVAVLVREGAAVAQGMEAASIDLDKTSDAAIEACVSMVIQTNDHRANRALVESWARNSSEAVRSFEDYVTACGVEGTPIDYSVEYNGYPIYFHLANYEELDGGYASVASAVSAQLEADGVSFFYNAPAVQLHKGGERVDGAIAETDDGVYTLFKASKGVILATGCYMNNPEMVAYYMPDCLGLKTGAINKFGDGHRMGVWAGGHIENINHCKMVHEGLGGRRCDVPFMAAGPDGKRFMCEGPTMGYTSNYWHEAVQKSGNIKAGIFYQICDANWKQQGEEMVEVDPFNNDISTLNVERFVSGNTIEELGEAINAYC
;
A
#
# COMPACT_ATOMS: atom_id res chain seq x y z
N MET A 1 6.82 5.76 35.83
CA MET A 1 8.01 6.52 35.37
C MET A 1 7.55 7.35 34.18
N ASN A 2 7.51 8.67 34.34
CA ASN A 2 6.92 9.58 33.35
C ASN A 2 7.80 9.67 32.10
N ALA A 3 7.35 9.08 30.99
CA ALA A 3 7.89 9.35 29.70
C ALA A 3 7.47 10.78 29.28
N ARG A 4 8.39 11.72 29.23
CA ARG A 4 8.15 13.06 28.69
C ARG A 4 8.17 12.96 27.19
N ILE A 5 7.03 13.10 26.56
CA ILE A 5 6.91 13.34 25.11
C ILE A 5 7.53 14.71 24.83
N ALA A 6 8.61 14.72 24.08
CA ALA A 6 9.41 15.92 23.81
C ALA A 6 8.95 16.64 22.54
N THR A 7 7.73 16.84 22.33
CA THR A 7 7.05 17.84 21.46
C THR A 7 5.60 17.37 21.24
N PRO A 8 4.61 18.24 21.23
CA PRO A 8 3.24 17.84 20.93
C PRO A 8 3.14 17.52 19.43
N ILE A 9 3.32 16.25 19.09
CA ILE A 9 2.97 15.74 17.77
C ILE A 9 1.45 15.89 17.64
N SER A 10 0.96 16.44 16.55
CA SER A 10 -0.45 16.33 16.27
C SER A 10 -0.77 14.83 16.21
N ARG A 11 -1.76 14.39 16.97
CA ARG A 11 -2.16 12.98 17.09
C ARG A 11 -2.38 12.31 15.72
N ARG A 12 -2.73 13.08 14.69
CA ARG A 12 -2.81 12.65 13.28
C ARG A 12 -1.51 12.11 12.71
N GLY A 13 -0.36 12.70 13.03
CA GLY A 13 0.94 12.25 12.52
C GLY A 13 1.35 10.86 13.01
N ALA A 14 1.05 10.52 14.27
CA ALA A 14 1.45 9.23 14.85
C ALA A 14 0.60 8.05 14.29
N VAL A 15 -0.71 8.25 14.12
CA VAL A 15 -1.61 7.23 13.56
C VAL A 15 -1.34 6.99 12.08
N LYS A 16 -1.07 8.06 11.32
CA LYS A 16 -0.69 7.97 9.92
C LYS A 16 0.60 7.16 9.71
N ALA A 17 1.57 7.26 10.61
CA ALA A 17 2.84 6.58 10.50
C ALA A 17 2.72 5.04 10.53
N ALA A 18 1.89 4.48 11.39
CA ALA A 18 1.71 3.03 11.48
C ALA A 18 1.05 2.44 10.22
N GLY A 19 0.13 3.20 9.59
CA GLY A 19 -0.50 2.81 8.32
C GLY A 19 0.45 2.89 7.12
N ILE A 20 1.36 3.86 7.11
CA ILE A 20 2.26 4.15 5.99
C ILE A 20 3.48 3.22 5.97
N ALA A 21 3.93 2.73 7.12
CA ALA A 21 5.01 1.74 7.17
C ALA A 21 4.73 0.50 6.29
N ALA A 22 3.46 0.13 6.11
CA ALA A 22 3.06 -0.95 5.23
C ALA A 22 3.15 -0.63 3.72
N VAL A 23 3.08 0.65 3.34
CA VAL A 23 3.11 1.08 1.92
C VAL A 23 4.53 1.32 1.42
N ALA A 24 5.41 1.83 2.27
CA ALA A 24 6.80 2.12 1.90
C ALA A 24 7.62 0.86 1.58
N GLY A 25 7.27 -0.30 2.16
CA GLY A 25 7.95 -1.58 1.88
C GLY A 25 7.86 -2.04 0.42
N ALA A 26 6.88 -1.58 -0.34
CA ALA A 26 6.74 -1.93 -1.75
C ALA A 26 7.61 -1.05 -2.69
N ALA A 27 7.97 0.16 -2.26
CA ALA A 27 8.75 1.08 -3.08
C ALA A 27 10.27 0.85 -2.99
N ALA A 28 10.76 0.35 -1.86
CA ALA A 28 12.19 0.19 -1.61
C ALA A 28 12.84 -0.99 -2.36
N SER A 29 12.07 -1.96 -2.84
CA SER A 29 12.63 -3.13 -3.54
C SER A 29 13.06 -2.86 -4.99
N SER A 30 12.85 -1.67 -5.52
CA SER A 30 13.12 -1.35 -6.92
C SER A 30 14.43 -0.59 -7.18
N MET A 31 15.20 -0.18 -6.17
CA MET A 31 16.37 0.68 -6.37
C MET A 31 17.74 0.01 -6.25
N ALA A 32 17.83 -1.28 -6.02
CA ALA A 32 19.13 -1.95 -5.97
C ALA A 32 19.57 -2.38 -7.40
N PHE A 33 20.23 -1.48 -8.12
CA PHE A 33 21.15 -1.90 -9.18
C PHE A 33 22.43 -2.39 -8.47
N ALA A 34 22.52 -3.69 -8.25
CA ALA A 34 23.74 -4.30 -7.76
C ALA A 34 24.82 -4.24 -8.86
N ASP A 35 25.99 -3.70 -8.51
CA ASP A 35 27.20 -3.86 -9.31
C ASP A 35 27.48 -5.35 -9.47
N GLU A 36 27.93 -5.83 -10.65
CA GLU A 36 28.21 -7.26 -10.91
C GLU A 36 29.18 -7.90 -9.89
N ALA A 37 29.95 -7.08 -9.17
CA ALA A 37 30.87 -7.54 -8.12
C ALA A 37 30.18 -7.92 -6.78
N ASP A 38 28.96 -7.48 -6.52
CA ASP A 38 28.20 -7.79 -5.30
C ASP A 38 27.20 -8.93 -5.47
N ALA A 39 26.99 -9.43 -6.68
CA ALA A 39 26.09 -10.55 -6.96
C ALA A 39 26.54 -11.88 -6.29
N GLU A 40 27.81 -12.01 -5.95
CA GLU A 40 28.33 -13.20 -5.25
C GLU A 40 28.06 -13.23 -3.74
N LYS A 41 27.54 -12.13 -3.16
CA LYS A 41 27.24 -12.04 -1.72
C LYS A 41 25.76 -12.15 -1.38
N GLN A 42 24.88 -12.27 -2.37
CA GLN A 42 23.47 -12.54 -2.11
C GLN A 42 23.31 -13.99 -1.62
N GLY A 43 22.71 -14.09 -0.43
CA GLY A 43 22.52 -15.36 0.27
C GLY A 43 21.87 -16.43 -0.58
N THR A 44 22.06 -17.68 -0.16
CA THR A 44 21.56 -18.90 -0.79
C THR A 44 20.19 -18.68 -1.42
N PRO A 45 20.01 -18.98 -2.72
CA PRO A 45 18.71 -18.86 -3.35
C PRO A 45 17.70 -19.66 -2.53
N ILE A 46 16.60 -19.03 -2.17
CA ILE A 46 15.45 -19.75 -1.59
C ILE A 46 15.17 -20.90 -2.54
N ALA A 47 15.22 -22.13 -1.99
CA ALA A 47 15.06 -23.36 -2.76
C ALA A 47 13.94 -23.14 -3.78
N SER A 48 14.24 -23.43 -5.05
CA SER A 48 13.36 -23.19 -6.18
C SER A 48 11.94 -23.64 -5.84
N MET A 49 11.05 -22.67 -5.61
CA MET A 49 9.62 -23.00 -5.62
C MET A 49 9.31 -23.59 -7.00
N PRO A 50 8.44 -24.60 -7.08
CA PRO A 50 8.09 -25.18 -8.36
C PRO A 50 7.63 -24.05 -9.29
N SER A 51 8.24 -23.99 -10.47
CA SER A 51 7.84 -23.05 -11.51
C SER A 51 6.34 -23.23 -11.76
N PHE A 52 5.61 -22.10 -11.85
CA PHE A 52 4.20 -22.11 -12.22
C PHE A 52 4.07 -22.79 -13.60
N ASP A 53 3.56 -24.02 -13.61
CA ASP A 53 3.36 -24.79 -14.84
C ASP A 53 1.93 -24.53 -15.36
N ALA A 54 1.82 -23.57 -16.30
CA ALA A 54 0.56 -23.22 -16.92
C ALA A 54 -0.14 -24.40 -17.62
N ALA A 55 0.57 -25.47 -17.95
CA ALA A 55 0.03 -26.64 -18.61
C ALA A 55 -0.61 -27.65 -17.64
N ASN A 56 -0.33 -27.55 -16.33
CA ASN A 56 -0.78 -28.48 -15.30
C ASN A 56 -1.43 -27.74 -14.11
N LEU A 57 -2.25 -26.74 -14.39
CA LEU A 57 -2.99 -26.02 -13.35
C LEU A 57 -4.06 -26.92 -12.71
N PRO A 58 -4.22 -26.88 -11.37
CA PRO A 58 -5.35 -27.54 -10.71
C PRO A 58 -6.70 -27.04 -11.26
N ASP A 59 -7.69 -27.91 -11.31
CA ASP A 59 -9.05 -27.59 -11.82
C ASP A 59 -9.72 -26.39 -11.12
N ASN A 60 -9.28 -26.04 -9.92
CA ASN A 60 -9.78 -24.92 -9.12
C ASN A 60 -8.89 -23.68 -9.17
N THR A 61 -7.97 -23.59 -10.12
CA THR A 61 -7.11 -22.41 -10.27
C THR A 61 -7.96 -21.18 -10.61
N PRO A 62 -7.83 -20.08 -9.88
CA PRO A 62 -8.56 -18.84 -10.17
C PRO A 62 -8.25 -18.32 -11.58
N ASN A 63 -9.27 -17.82 -12.28
CA ASN A 63 -9.12 -17.36 -13.66
C ASN A 63 -8.01 -16.32 -13.85
N PHE A 64 -7.81 -15.42 -12.88
CA PHE A 64 -6.79 -14.38 -12.96
C PHE A 64 -5.35 -14.93 -12.91
N LEU A 65 -5.15 -16.17 -12.48
CA LEU A 65 -3.85 -16.87 -12.50
C LEU A 65 -3.61 -17.63 -13.79
N ILE A 66 -4.65 -17.86 -14.62
CA ILE A 66 -4.52 -18.56 -15.89
C ILE A 66 -3.96 -17.60 -16.93
N PRO A 67 -2.77 -17.87 -17.51
CA PRO A 67 -2.22 -17.00 -18.54
C PRO A 67 -3.12 -16.98 -19.79
N PRO A 68 -3.37 -15.80 -20.36
CA PRO A 68 -4.03 -15.71 -21.65
C PRO A 68 -3.16 -16.28 -22.77
N ALA A 69 -3.74 -16.48 -23.95
CA ALA A 69 -2.95 -16.85 -25.12
C ALA A 69 -1.83 -15.82 -25.36
N PRO A 70 -0.64 -16.26 -25.75
CA PRO A 70 0.44 -15.34 -26.08
C PRO A 70 0.03 -14.41 -27.23
N ILE A 71 0.37 -13.13 -27.11
CA ILE A 71 0.25 -12.16 -28.18
C ILE A 71 1.52 -12.23 -29.00
N GLU A 72 1.42 -12.58 -30.28
CA GLU A 72 2.55 -12.76 -31.19
C GLU A 72 2.58 -11.72 -32.33
N ASP A 73 1.43 -11.10 -32.61
CA ASP A 73 1.30 -10.09 -33.67
C ASP A 73 1.36 -8.69 -33.07
N PHE A 74 2.36 -7.93 -33.49
CA PHE A 74 2.59 -6.56 -33.07
C PHE A 74 2.49 -5.61 -34.25
N ALA A 75 1.74 -4.53 -34.08
CA ALA A 75 1.69 -3.46 -35.07
C ALA A 75 2.99 -2.63 -35.08
N ASP A 76 3.66 -2.57 -33.95
CA ASP A 76 4.94 -1.89 -33.76
C ASP A 76 5.81 -2.60 -32.70
N THR A 77 7.13 -2.38 -32.82
CA THR A 77 8.10 -2.83 -31.84
C THR A 77 9.08 -1.70 -31.56
N GLN A 78 9.17 -1.31 -30.28
CA GLN A 78 10.05 -0.26 -29.80
C GLN A 78 11.10 -0.83 -28.85
N GLU A 79 12.30 -0.27 -28.85
CA GLU A 79 13.44 -0.80 -28.09
C GLU A 79 13.95 0.20 -27.06
N PHE A 80 14.08 -0.27 -25.83
CA PHE A 80 14.54 0.47 -24.67
C PHE A 80 15.53 -0.37 -23.84
N ASP A 81 16.21 0.28 -22.92
CA ASP A 81 17.00 -0.43 -21.91
C ASP A 81 16.09 -0.95 -20.80
N VAL A 82 15.22 -0.08 -20.30
CA VAL A 82 14.30 -0.38 -19.21
C VAL A 82 12.88 0.03 -19.60
N VAL A 83 11.93 -0.85 -19.37
CA VAL A 83 10.49 -0.56 -19.51
C VAL A 83 9.86 -0.57 -18.12
N VAL A 84 9.26 0.56 -17.74
CA VAL A 84 8.52 0.72 -16.47
C VAL A 84 7.03 0.64 -16.78
N VAL A 85 6.32 -0.25 -16.12
CA VAL A 85 4.87 -0.41 -16.27
C VAL A 85 4.16 0.25 -15.10
N GLY A 86 3.54 1.39 -15.35
CA GLY A 86 2.84 2.23 -14.39
C GLY A 86 3.59 3.50 -14.03
N ALA A 87 2.88 4.63 -13.97
CA ALA A 87 3.40 5.96 -13.65
C ALA A 87 2.84 6.50 -12.32
N GLY A 88 2.72 5.63 -11.32
CA GLY A 88 2.52 6.02 -9.92
C GLY A 88 3.85 6.40 -9.27
N ASN A 89 3.84 6.71 -7.96
CA ASN A 89 5.05 7.09 -7.21
C ASN A 89 6.22 6.11 -7.43
N ALA A 90 5.95 4.80 -7.34
CA ALA A 90 6.98 3.78 -7.54
C ALA A 90 7.55 3.77 -8.98
N GLY A 91 6.67 3.93 -9.98
CA GLY A 91 7.09 3.93 -11.38
C GLY A 91 7.87 5.18 -11.75
N LEU A 92 7.46 6.34 -11.26
CA LEU A 92 8.19 7.60 -11.47
C LEU A 92 9.57 7.58 -10.82
N ALA A 93 9.67 7.07 -9.58
CA ALA A 93 10.94 6.89 -8.91
C ALA A 93 11.86 5.89 -9.64
N ALA A 94 11.29 4.78 -10.14
CA ALA A 94 12.03 3.79 -10.92
C ALA A 94 12.51 4.36 -12.26
N ALA A 95 11.66 5.11 -12.96
CA ALA A 95 12.02 5.76 -14.22
C ALA A 95 13.15 6.78 -14.00
N LYS A 96 13.05 7.60 -12.94
CA LYS A 96 14.09 8.55 -12.55
C LYS A 96 15.42 7.83 -12.30
N ALA A 97 15.42 6.82 -11.44
CA ALA A 97 16.64 6.09 -11.10
C ALA A 97 17.27 5.40 -12.32
N ALA A 98 16.47 4.79 -13.18
CA ALA A 98 16.98 4.15 -14.40
C ALA A 98 17.56 5.19 -15.38
N HIS A 99 16.89 6.34 -15.55
CA HIS A 99 17.38 7.44 -16.38
C HIS A 99 18.70 8.01 -15.85
N ASP A 100 18.81 8.25 -14.54
CA ASP A 100 20.05 8.74 -13.91
C ASP A 100 21.21 7.75 -14.09
N ALA A 101 20.91 6.46 -14.14
CA ALA A 101 21.90 5.42 -14.45
C ALA A 101 22.27 5.36 -15.96
N GLY A 102 21.76 6.28 -16.78
CA GLY A 102 22.03 6.40 -18.20
C GLY A 102 21.26 5.42 -19.09
N ALA A 103 20.18 4.82 -18.58
CA ALA A 103 19.34 3.93 -19.37
C ALA A 103 18.38 4.73 -20.28
N ASN A 104 18.10 4.19 -21.47
CA ASN A 104 16.97 4.61 -22.30
C ASN A 104 15.70 3.98 -21.72
N VAL A 105 14.75 4.81 -21.23
CA VAL A 105 13.61 4.37 -20.43
C VAL A 105 12.29 4.64 -21.15
N ALA A 106 11.41 3.64 -21.19
CA ALA A 106 10.00 3.79 -21.50
C ALA A 106 9.14 3.62 -20.26
N VAL A 107 8.09 4.43 -20.14
CA VAL A 107 7.06 4.32 -19.10
C VAL A 107 5.71 4.07 -19.77
N LEU A 108 5.10 2.92 -19.50
CA LEU A 108 3.78 2.55 -20.00
C LEU A 108 2.71 2.96 -19.01
N VAL A 109 1.78 3.78 -19.43
CA VAL A 109 0.75 4.37 -18.58
C VAL A 109 -0.64 3.96 -19.08
N ARG A 110 -1.43 3.32 -18.23
CA ARG A 110 -2.80 2.93 -18.58
C ARG A 110 -3.69 4.14 -18.86
N GLU A 111 -3.53 5.17 -18.09
CA GLU A 111 -4.33 6.40 -18.12
C GLU A 111 -3.73 7.41 -19.11
N GLY A 112 -4.51 8.48 -19.39
CA GLY A 112 -4.05 9.59 -20.22
C GLY A 112 -3.05 10.56 -19.55
N ALA A 113 -2.67 10.27 -18.29
CA ALA A 113 -1.71 11.02 -17.50
C ALA A 113 -1.07 10.13 -16.42
N ALA A 114 0.06 10.57 -15.88
CA ALA A 114 0.64 9.95 -14.70
C ALA A 114 -0.29 10.14 -13.50
N VAL A 115 -0.61 9.06 -12.78
CA VAL A 115 -1.52 9.07 -11.63
C VAL A 115 -0.87 8.40 -10.44
N ALA A 116 -0.66 9.16 -9.38
CA ALA A 116 -0.20 8.65 -8.10
C ALA A 116 -1.30 8.77 -7.06
N GLN A 117 -1.34 7.82 -6.14
CA GLN A 117 -2.24 7.79 -5.00
C GLN A 117 -1.44 7.77 -3.71
N GLY A 118 -1.93 8.47 -2.71
CA GLY A 118 -1.27 8.69 -1.44
C GLY A 118 -0.78 10.12 -1.31
N MET A 119 -0.50 10.54 -0.10
CA MET A 119 -0.12 11.92 0.23
C MET A 119 1.15 11.98 1.07
N GLU A 120 1.65 10.84 1.50
CA GLU A 120 2.74 10.72 2.46
C GLU A 120 3.62 9.52 2.16
N ALA A 121 4.93 9.69 2.35
CA ALA A 121 5.89 8.61 2.27
C ALA A 121 6.82 8.65 3.49
N ALA A 122 6.72 7.64 4.35
CA ALA A 122 7.50 7.55 5.57
C ALA A 122 8.84 6.84 5.35
N SER A 123 9.88 7.34 5.98
CA SER A 123 11.18 6.70 6.10
C SER A 123 11.70 6.75 7.52
N ILE A 124 12.64 5.88 7.86
CA ILE A 124 13.37 5.98 9.13
C ILE A 124 14.49 7.00 8.97
N ASP A 125 14.60 7.93 9.93
CA ASP A 125 15.76 8.82 10.02
C ASP A 125 16.94 8.03 10.59
N LEU A 126 17.79 7.52 9.70
CA LEU A 126 18.93 6.66 10.07
C LEU A 126 20.03 7.41 10.82
N ASP A 127 20.10 8.74 10.70
CA ASP A 127 21.08 9.55 11.43
C ASP A 127 20.75 9.66 12.92
N LYS A 128 19.47 9.53 13.26
CA LYS A 128 18.95 9.64 14.63
C LYS A 128 18.55 8.30 15.24
N THR A 129 18.33 7.26 14.42
CA THR A 129 17.81 5.97 14.86
C THR A 129 18.93 4.95 14.98
N SER A 130 19.13 4.38 16.17
CA SER A 130 20.15 3.34 16.39
C SER A 130 19.77 2.02 15.71
N ASP A 131 20.74 1.15 15.45
CA ASP A 131 20.48 -0.20 14.92
C ASP A 131 19.50 -1.00 15.77
N ALA A 132 19.59 -0.89 17.09
CA ALA A 132 18.64 -1.55 18.00
C ALA A 132 17.21 -0.99 17.86
N ALA A 133 17.08 0.32 17.61
CA ALA A 133 15.80 0.97 17.35
C ALA A 133 15.25 0.60 15.97
N ILE A 134 16.11 0.39 14.97
CA ILE A 134 15.68 -0.14 13.64
C ILE A 134 15.09 -1.55 13.80
N GLU A 135 15.74 -2.44 14.55
CA GLU A 135 15.22 -3.77 14.84
C GLU A 135 13.90 -3.74 15.63
N ALA A 136 13.78 -2.79 16.56
CA ALA A 136 12.54 -2.55 17.28
C ALA A 136 11.43 -2.07 16.34
N CYS A 137 11.75 -1.18 15.38
CA CYS A 137 10.83 -0.72 14.34
C CYS A 137 10.34 -1.87 13.45
N VAL A 138 11.25 -2.72 12.97
CA VAL A 138 10.90 -3.90 12.17
C VAL A 138 9.95 -4.80 12.96
N SER A 139 10.24 -5.02 14.23
CA SER A 139 9.39 -5.84 15.11
C SER A 139 8.00 -5.19 15.33
N MET A 140 7.96 -3.89 15.51
CA MET A 140 6.73 -3.11 15.64
C MET A 140 5.86 -3.25 14.38
N VAL A 141 6.44 -3.04 13.19
CA VAL A 141 5.71 -3.15 11.92
C VAL A 141 5.17 -4.56 11.71
N ILE A 142 5.94 -5.59 12.02
CA ILE A 142 5.49 -6.99 11.92
C ILE A 142 4.34 -7.25 12.89
N GLN A 143 4.45 -6.80 14.13
CA GLN A 143 3.41 -6.99 15.14
C GLN A 143 2.12 -6.25 14.77
N THR A 144 2.21 -5.01 14.33
CA THR A 144 1.03 -4.21 13.93
C THR A 144 0.34 -4.73 12.66
N ASN A 145 1.05 -5.53 11.87
CA ASN A 145 0.49 -6.26 10.73
C ASN A 145 0.16 -7.73 11.06
N ASP A 146 -0.05 -8.05 12.32
CA ASP A 146 -0.51 -9.37 12.77
C ASP A 146 0.42 -10.52 12.39
N HIS A 147 1.73 -10.23 12.35
CA HIS A 147 2.76 -11.16 11.92
C HIS A 147 2.60 -11.68 10.47
N ARG A 148 1.89 -10.94 9.63
CA ARG A 148 1.68 -11.28 8.22
C ARG A 148 2.68 -10.62 7.28
N ALA A 149 3.43 -9.62 7.75
CA ALA A 149 4.43 -8.96 6.93
C ALA A 149 5.69 -9.82 6.76
N ASN A 150 6.25 -9.82 5.57
CA ASN A 150 7.54 -10.46 5.29
C ASN A 150 8.66 -9.65 5.94
N ARG A 151 9.35 -10.25 6.93
CA ARG A 151 10.39 -9.57 7.69
C ARG A 151 11.49 -9.00 6.80
N ALA A 152 11.94 -9.74 5.79
CA ALA A 152 13.03 -9.29 4.92
C ALA A 152 12.65 -8.02 4.13
N LEU A 153 11.39 -7.90 3.70
CA LEU A 153 10.89 -6.68 3.03
C LEU A 153 10.80 -5.51 4.00
N VAL A 154 10.32 -5.74 5.23
CA VAL A 154 10.27 -4.68 6.26
C VAL A 154 11.67 -4.21 6.64
N GLU A 155 12.64 -5.11 6.79
CA GLU A 155 14.04 -4.77 7.04
C GLU A 155 14.65 -3.99 5.88
N SER A 156 14.37 -4.39 4.62
CA SER A 156 14.83 -3.66 3.44
C SER A 156 14.29 -2.23 3.44
N TRP A 157 13.00 -2.04 3.72
CA TRP A 157 12.43 -0.71 3.87
C TRP A 157 13.09 0.06 5.02
N ALA A 158 13.21 -0.54 6.19
CA ALA A 158 13.75 0.12 7.37
C ALA A 158 15.18 0.66 7.16
N ARG A 159 15.99 -0.05 6.38
CA ARG A 159 17.40 0.31 6.14
C ARG A 159 17.64 1.20 4.91
N ASN A 160 16.73 1.21 3.93
CA ASN A 160 16.95 1.90 2.66
C ASN A 160 15.96 3.05 2.39
N SER A 161 14.87 3.16 3.15
CA SER A 161 13.83 4.15 2.89
C SER A 161 14.31 5.60 3.05
N SER A 162 15.26 5.85 3.95
CA SER A 162 15.76 7.21 4.22
C SER A 162 16.34 7.84 2.95
N GLU A 163 17.27 7.17 2.31
CA GLU A 163 17.89 7.65 1.08
C GLU A 163 16.88 7.77 -0.05
N ALA A 164 16.05 6.74 -0.23
CA ALA A 164 15.06 6.69 -1.30
C ALA A 164 14.03 7.82 -1.21
N VAL A 165 13.45 8.04 -0.01
CA VAL A 165 12.42 9.06 0.19
C VAL A 165 13.02 10.47 0.04
N ARG A 166 14.15 10.74 0.68
CA ARG A 166 14.81 12.06 0.62
C ARG A 166 15.27 12.41 -0.80
N SER A 167 15.89 11.45 -1.51
CA SER A 167 16.32 11.68 -2.90
C SER A 167 15.14 11.96 -3.84
N PHE A 168 14.01 11.28 -3.62
CA PHE A 168 12.80 11.54 -4.41
C PHE A 168 12.16 12.88 -4.05
N GLU A 169 12.12 13.23 -2.77
CA GLU A 169 11.63 14.52 -2.28
C GLU A 169 12.46 15.71 -2.81
N ASP A 170 13.81 15.58 -2.81
CA ASP A 170 14.70 16.57 -3.41
C ASP A 170 14.40 16.75 -4.91
N TYR A 171 14.15 15.65 -5.62
CA TYR A 171 13.79 15.69 -7.03
C TYR A 171 12.42 16.33 -7.27
N VAL A 172 11.41 16.00 -6.45
CA VAL A 172 10.09 16.62 -6.51
C VAL A 172 10.19 18.14 -6.29
N THR A 173 11.02 18.56 -5.33
CA THR A 173 11.31 19.99 -5.09
C THR A 173 11.98 20.63 -6.31
N ALA A 174 12.94 19.96 -6.94
CA ALA A 174 13.55 20.43 -8.18
C ALA A 174 12.56 20.54 -9.36
N CYS A 175 11.50 19.74 -9.36
CA CYS A 175 10.38 19.85 -10.30
C CYS A 175 9.40 21.01 -9.96
N GLY A 176 9.69 21.80 -8.92
CA GLY A 176 8.88 22.97 -8.53
C GLY A 176 7.71 22.64 -7.62
N VAL A 177 7.69 21.49 -6.97
CA VAL A 177 6.66 21.09 -6.02
C VAL A 177 7.26 21.00 -4.62
N GLU A 178 6.79 21.83 -3.70
CA GLU A 178 7.23 21.82 -2.30
C GLU A 178 6.19 21.13 -1.42
N GLY A 179 6.64 20.11 -0.66
CA GLY A 179 5.84 19.47 0.36
C GLY A 179 5.99 20.14 1.73
N THR A 180 5.26 19.63 2.70
CA THR A 180 5.35 20.00 4.11
C THR A 180 5.85 18.80 4.92
N PRO A 181 7.16 18.46 4.90
CA PRO A 181 7.66 17.27 5.57
C PRO A 181 7.43 17.34 7.09
N ILE A 182 7.20 16.17 7.69
CA ILE A 182 6.93 16.02 9.12
C ILE A 182 7.97 15.07 9.71
N ASP A 183 8.77 15.59 10.65
CA ASP A 183 9.66 14.77 11.47
C ASP A 183 8.97 14.44 12.80
N TYR A 184 9.00 13.17 13.20
CA TYR A 184 8.43 12.73 14.47
C TYR A 184 9.19 11.52 15.02
N SER A 185 8.94 11.16 16.26
CA SER A 185 9.52 9.98 16.87
C SER A 185 8.48 9.17 17.62
N VAL A 186 8.71 7.87 17.67
CA VAL A 186 7.90 6.90 18.42
C VAL A 186 8.83 6.11 19.32
N GLU A 187 8.41 5.84 20.53
CA GLU A 187 9.10 4.92 21.42
C GLU A 187 8.43 3.53 21.35
N TYR A 188 9.21 2.51 21.04
CA TYR A 188 8.76 1.13 21.07
C TYR A 188 9.73 0.26 21.84
N ASN A 189 9.23 -0.42 22.89
CA ASN A 189 10.03 -1.26 23.79
C ASN A 189 11.26 -0.56 24.40
N GLY A 190 11.17 0.75 24.68
CA GLY A 190 12.24 1.56 25.22
C GLY A 190 13.26 2.05 24.20
N TYR A 191 13.01 1.87 22.91
CA TYR A 191 13.85 2.36 21.81
C TYR A 191 13.17 3.54 21.09
N PRO A 192 13.77 4.71 21.06
CA PRO A 192 13.24 5.82 20.25
C PRO A 192 13.54 5.57 18.76
N ILE A 193 12.50 5.62 17.95
CA ILE A 193 12.54 5.47 16.49
C ILE A 193 12.16 6.81 15.90
N TYR A 194 13.02 7.37 15.07
CA TYR A 194 12.79 8.66 14.42
C TYR A 194 12.36 8.43 12.97
N PHE A 195 11.34 9.16 12.56
CA PHE A 195 10.78 9.09 11.22
C PHE A 195 10.85 10.44 10.53
N HIS A 196 11.04 10.37 9.23
CA HIS A 196 10.83 11.47 8.31
C HIS A 196 9.66 11.10 7.38
N LEU A 197 8.70 11.98 7.28
CA LEU A 197 7.51 11.82 6.45
C LEU A 197 7.52 12.91 5.37
N ALA A 198 7.80 12.54 4.13
CA ALA A 198 7.53 13.40 2.99
C ALA A 198 6.02 13.54 2.85
N ASN A 199 5.49 14.76 3.00
CA ASN A 199 4.06 15.01 3.06
C ASN A 199 3.66 16.06 2.03
N TYR A 200 2.63 15.73 1.23
CA TYR A 200 2.06 16.57 0.18
C TYR A 200 0.54 16.73 0.34
N GLU A 201 0.00 16.49 1.56
CA GLU A 201 -1.43 16.54 1.85
C GLU A 201 -2.03 17.94 1.63
N GLU A 202 -1.25 18.99 1.90
CA GLU A 202 -1.71 20.37 1.77
C GLU A 202 -1.70 20.90 0.33
N LEU A 203 -1.12 20.15 -0.60
CA LEU A 203 -1.14 20.49 -2.03
C LEU A 203 -2.52 20.22 -2.62
N ASP A 204 -2.98 21.14 -3.44
CA ASP A 204 -4.16 20.89 -4.28
C ASP A 204 -3.86 19.73 -5.24
N GLY A 205 -4.60 18.63 -5.07
CA GLY A 205 -4.35 17.36 -5.76
C GLY A 205 -3.31 16.43 -5.13
N GLY A 206 -2.63 16.81 -4.06
CA GLY A 206 -1.67 15.96 -3.34
C GLY A 206 -0.64 15.30 -4.24
N TYR A 207 -0.44 13.99 -4.15
CA TYR A 207 0.51 13.25 -5.02
C TYR A 207 0.13 13.21 -6.51
N ALA A 208 -1.08 13.57 -6.91
CA ALA A 208 -1.42 13.73 -8.31
C ALA A 208 -0.68 14.94 -8.91
N SER A 209 -0.54 16.03 -8.14
CA SER A 209 0.28 17.20 -8.55
C SER A 209 1.75 16.83 -8.64
N VAL A 210 2.26 16.03 -7.68
CA VAL A 210 3.62 15.48 -7.72
C VAL A 210 3.83 14.63 -8.99
N ALA A 211 2.90 13.70 -9.27
CA ALA A 211 2.99 12.85 -10.44
C ALA A 211 3.02 13.64 -11.75
N SER A 212 2.20 14.68 -11.85
CA SER A 212 2.17 15.57 -13.02
C SER A 212 3.47 16.32 -13.21
N ALA A 213 4.03 16.91 -12.15
CA ALA A 213 5.28 17.67 -12.25
C ALA A 213 6.47 16.76 -12.56
N VAL A 214 6.57 15.62 -11.87
CA VAL A 214 7.67 14.67 -12.05
C VAL A 214 7.63 14.04 -13.44
N SER A 215 6.45 13.63 -13.93
CA SER A 215 6.36 13.06 -15.29
C SER A 215 6.73 14.07 -16.36
N ALA A 216 6.27 15.32 -16.23
CA ALA A 216 6.62 16.38 -17.18
C ALA A 216 8.13 16.67 -17.19
N GLN A 217 8.79 16.65 -16.03
CA GLN A 217 10.24 16.83 -15.97
C GLN A 217 10.98 15.65 -16.58
N LEU A 218 10.59 14.41 -16.28
CA LEU A 218 11.19 13.21 -16.85
C LEU A 218 11.04 13.16 -18.40
N GLU A 219 9.89 13.60 -18.94
CA GLU A 219 9.72 13.76 -20.39
C GLU A 219 10.67 14.81 -20.97
N ALA A 220 10.83 15.93 -20.29
CA ALA A 220 11.78 16.97 -20.69
C ALA A 220 13.24 16.48 -20.63
N ASP A 221 13.56 15.58 -19.71
CA ASP A 221 14.87 14.94 -19.57
C ASP A 221 15.10 13.80 -20.59
N GLY A 222 14.07 13.40 -21.34
CA GLY A 222 14.17 12.42 -22.43
C GLY A 222 13.63 11.03 -22.11
N VAL A 223 12.95 10.83 -20.98
CA VAL A 223 12.20 9.60 -20.71
C VAL A 223 10.96 9.52 -21.58
N SER A 224 10.71 8.39 -22.23
CA SER A 224 9.58 8.21 -23.14
C SER A 224 8.34 7.72 -22.37
N PHE A 225 7.28 8.54 -22.33
CA PHE A 225 5.99 8.15 -21.77
C PHE A 225 5.00 7.75 -22.85
N PHE A 226 4.31 6.64 -22.64
CA PHE A 226 3.26 6.13 -23.51
C PHE A 226 1.96 6.09 -22.72
N TYR A 227 1.16 7.13 -22.89
CA TYR A 227 -0.14 7.27 -22.23
C TYR A 227 -1.22 6.50 -23.00
N ASN A 228 -2.29 6.08 -22.28
CA ASN A 228 -3.34 5.22 -22.82
C ASN A 228 -2.78 3.91 -23.41
N ALA A 229 -1.71 3.41 -22.83
CA ALA A 229 -1.00 2.21 -23.25
C ALA A 229 -0.94 1.19 -22.09
N PRO A 230 -2.08 0.60 -21.69
CA PRO A 230 -2.10 -0.42 -20.65
C PRO A 230 -1.27 -1.63 -21.07
N ALA A 231 -0.27 -1.99 -20.26
CA ALA A 231 0.43 -3.24 -20.44
C ALA A 231 -0.50 -4.42 -20.14
N VAL A 232 -0.55 -5.40 -21.03
CA VAL A 232 -1.46 -6.54 -20.97
C VAL A 232 -0.76 -7.87 -20.80
N GLN A 233 0.48 -8.00 -21.29
CA GLN A 233 1.35 -9.17 -21.10
C GLN A 233 2.82 -8.77 -20.98
N LEU A 234 3.62 -9.62 -20.33
CA LEU A 234 5.06 -9.57 -20.42
C LEU A 234 5.51 -10.42 -21.62
N HIS A 235 6.43 -9.87 -22.42
CA HIS A 235 7.06 -10.61 -23.49
C HIS A 235 8.25 -11.42 -22.98
N LYS A 236 8.41 -12.64 -23.47
CA LYS A 236 9.54 -13.53 -23.13
C LYS A 236 10.34 -13.88 -24.38
N GLY A 237 11.61 -13.47 -24.39
CA GLY A 237 12.60 -13.93 -25.37
C GLY A 237 13.30 -15.17 -24.85
N GLY A 238 12.67 -16.35 -25.01
CA GLY A 238 13.13 -17.60 -24.41
C GLY A 238 12.70 -17.71 -22.94
N GLU A 239 13.62 -17.90 -22.01
CA GLU A 239 13.31 -18.03 -20.56
C GLU A 239 13.23 -16.68 -19.84
N ARG A 240 13.76 -15.62 -20.43
CA ARG A 240 13.82 -14.30 -19.82
C ARG A 240 12.66 -13.41 -20.27
N VAL A 241 12.14 -12.62 -19.35
CA VAL A 241 11.28 -11.46 -19.70
C VAL A 241 12.17 -10.39 -20.34
N ASP A 242 11.88 -10.03 -21.58
CA ASP A 242 12.64 -9.08 -22.38
C ASP A 242 11.78 -7.94 -22.95
N GLY A 243 10.57 -7.77 -22.42
CA GLY A 243 9.69 -6.68 -22.81
C GLY A 243 8.32 -6.73 -22.14
N ALA A 244 7.52 -5.72 -22.44
CA ALA A 244 6.12 -5.65 -22.11
C ALA A 244 5.30 -5.35 -23.38
N ILE A 245 4.11 -5.93 -23.46
CA ILE A 245 3.17 -5.72 -24.55
C ILE A 245 2.06 -4.81 -24.04
N ALA A 246 1.85 -3.68 -24.71
CA ALA A 246 0.75 -2.78 -24.41
C ALA A 246 -0.29 -2.78 -25.53
N GLU A 247 -1.55 -2.65 -25.13
CA GLU A 247 -2.64 -2.39 -26.06
C GLU A 247 -2.73 -0.88 -26.28
N THR A 248 -2.43 -0.43 -27.49
CA THR A 248 -2.35 1.01 -27.83
C THR A 248 -3.61 1.54 -28.49
N ASP A 249 -4.39 0.65 -29.10
CA ASP A 249 -5.73 0.86 -29.61
C ASP A 249 -6.52 -0.44 -29.47
N ASP A 250 -7.81 -0.44 -29.67
CA ASP A 250 -8.68 -1.61 -29.52
C ASP A 250 -8.18 -2.80 -30.35
N GLY A 251 -7.60 -3.78 -29.69
CA GLY A 251 -6.98 -4.95 -30.33
C GLY A 251 -5.66 -4.71 -31.06
N VAL A 252 -5.04 -3.54 -30.92
CA VAL A 252 -3.74 -3.22 -31.52
C VAL A 252 -2.66 -3.25 -30.46
N TYR A 253 -1.63 -4.07 -30.68
CA TYR A 253 -0.57 -4.31 -29.71
C TYR A 253 0.77 -3.75 -30.18
N THR A 254 1.49 -3.13 -29.26
CA THR A 254 2.88 -2.70 -29.42
C THR A 254 3.76 -3.46 -28.46
N LEU A 255 4.88 -4.01 -28.94
CA LEU A 255 5.91 -4.62 -28.13
C LEU A 255 6.95 -3.58 -27.72
N PHE A 256 7.13 -3.38 -26.44
CA PHE A 256 8.19 -2.57 -25.85
C PHE A 256 9.28 -3.49 -25.32
N LYS A 257 10.36 -3.65 -26.08
CA LYS A 257 11.51 -4.47 -25.68
C LYS A 257 12.34 -3.75 -24.64
N ALA A 258 12.88 -4.52 -23.69
CA ALA A 258 13.69 -4.05 -22.59
C ALA A 258 15.00 -4.85 -22.51
N SER A 259 16.10 -4.29 -23.00
CA SER A 259 17.39 -4.99 -23.05
C SER A 259 17.92 -5.34 -21.65
N LYS A 260 17.63 -4.51 -20.64
CA LYS A 260 18.02 -4.71 -19.24
C LYS A 260 16.92 -5.32 -18.41
N GLY A 261 15.66 -4.90 -18.58
CA GLY A 261 14.54 -5.49 -17.83
C GLY A 261 13.28 -4.65 -17.81
N VAL A 262 12.22 -5.25 -17.25
CA VAL A 262 10.91 -4.63 -17.05
C VAL A 262 10.67 -4.43 -15.54
N ILE A 263 10.22 -3.23 -15.17
CA ILE A 263 9.84 -2.91 -13.79
C ILE A 263 8.32 -2.82 -13.71
N LEU A 264 7.70 -3.65 -12.88
CA LEU A 264 6.26 -3.63 -12.64
C LEU A 264 5.94 -2.69 -11.46
N ALA A 265 5.28 -1.57 -11.75
CA ALA A 265 4.88 -0.54 -10.80
C ALA A 265 3.38 -0.21 -10.88
N THR A 266 2.56 -1.24 -11.10
CA THR A 266 1.12 -1.12 -11.42
C THR A 266 0.22 -0.95 -10.19
N GLY A 267 0.79 -0.91 -8.99
CA GLY A 267 0.06 -0.79 -7.74
C GLY A 267 -0.61 -2.10 -7.31
N CYS A 268 -1.66 -2.00 -6.50
CA CYS A 268 -2.34 -3.14 -5.88
C CYS A 268 -3.43 -3.76 -6.79
N TYR A 269 -4.31 -4.60 -6.19
CA TYR A 269 -5.41 -5.28 -6.89
C TYR A 269 -6.79 -5.02 -6.25
N MET A 270 -6.95 -3.95 -5.48
CA MET A 270 -8.19 -3.68 -4.73
C MET A 270 -9.44 -3.46 -5.58
N ASN A 271 -9.29 -3.12 -6.87
CA ASN A 271 -10.41 -3.04 -7.82
C ASN A 271 -10.68 -4.36 -8.58
N ASN A 272 -9.96 -5.43 -8.25
CA ASN A 272 -10.22 -6.75 -8.82
C ASN A 272 -10.94 -7.64 -7.79
N PRO A 273 -12.27 -7.83 -7.90
CA PRO A 273 -13.03 -8.56 -6.90
C PRO A 273 -12.64 -10.04 -6.79
N GLU A 274 -12.17 -10.69 -7.86
CA GLU A 274 -11.70 -12.07 -7.81
C GLU A 274 -10.40 -12.18 -6.98
N MET A 275 -9.45 -11.27 -7.18
CA MET A 275 -8.21 -11.25 -6.40
C MET A 275 -8.48 -10.88 -4.93
N VAL A 276 -9.39 -9.93 -4.68
CA VAL A 276 -9.82 -9.59 -3.31
C VAL A 276 -10.49 -10.79 -2.64
N ALA A 277 -11.41 -11.48 -3.34
CA ALA A 277 -12.07 -12.68 -2.81
C ALA A 277 -11.07 -13.79 -2.47
N TYR A 278 -10.01 -13.92 -3.25
CA TYR A 278 -9.03 -14.98 -3.08
C TYR A 278 -7.99 -14.67 -1.98
N TYR A 279 -7.42 -13.46 -1.99
CA TYR A 279 -6.31 -13.08 -1.11
C TYR A 279 -6.74 -12.34 0.16
N MET A 280 -7.86 -11.61 0.11
CA MET A 280 -8.37 -10.78 1.21
C MET A 280 -9.90 -10.89 1.31
N PRO A 281 -10.45 -12.09 1.54
CA PRO A 281 -11.89 -12.30 1.56
C PRO A 281 -12.62 -11.46 2.63
N ASP A 282 -11.92 -11.04 3.66
CA ASP A 282 -12.42 -10.15 4.71
C ASP A 282 -12.65 -8.70 4.23
N CYS A 283 -12.12 -8.35 3.07
CA CYS A 283 -12.33 -7.03 2.44
C CYS A 283 -13.49 -7.02 1.42
N LEU A 284 -14.13 -8.16 1.18
CA LEU A 284 -15.27 -8.23 0.26
C LEU A 284 -16.42 -7.32 0.72
N GLY A 285 -16.88 -6.47 -0.19
CA GLY A 285 -17.96 -5.52 0.08
C GLY A 285 -17.53 -4.24 0.78
N LEU A 286 -16.26 -4.11 1.17
CA LEU A 286 -15.72 -2.85 1.66
C LEU A 286 -15.46 -1.89 0.48
N LYS A 287 -15.65 -0.59 0.73
CA LYS A 287 -15.23 0.43 -0.24
C LYS A 287 -13.72 0.53 -0.26
N THR A 288 -13.16 0.59 -1.45
CA THR A 288 -11.74 0.86 -1.65
C THR A 288 -11.53 2.32 -2.06
N GLY A 289 -10.44 2.93 -1.55
CA GLY A 289 -9.91 4.21 -2.05
C GLY A 289 -9.03 4.04 -3.29
N ALA A 290 -8.71 2.80 -3.68
CA ALA A 290 -7.89 2.53 -4.84
C ALA A 290 -8.65 2.84 -6.14
N ILE A 291 -7.97 3.43 -7.11
CA ILE A 291 -8.50 3.77 -8.44
C ILE A 291 -7.65 3.04 -9.47
N ASN A 292 -8.31 2.31 -10.39
CA ASN A 292 -7.66 1.59 -11.50
C ASN A 292 -6.56 0.60 -11.05
N LYS A 293 -6.78 -0.09 -9.92
CA LYS A 293 -5.84 -1.08 -9.35
C LYS A 293 -6.39 -2.50 -9.52
N PHE A 294 -6.16 -3.10 -10.69
CA PHE A 294 -6.73 -4.39 -11.08
C PHE A 294 -5.77 -5.57 -10.91
N GLY A 295 -4.57 -5.35 -10.35
CA GLY A 295 -3.58 -6.40 -10.15
C GLY A 295 -2.86 -6.82 -11.44
N ASP A 296 -2.75 -5.93 -12.42
CA ASP A 296 -2.18 -6.25 -13.73
C ASP A 296 -0.75 -6.75 -13.63
N GLY A 297 0.11 -6.05 -12.87
CA GLY A 297 1.48 -6.48 -12.66
C GLY A 297 1.58 -7.80 -11.91
N HIS A 298 0.69 -8.05 -10.94
CA HIS A 298 0.63 -9.32 -10.23
C HIS A 298 0.31 -10.47 -11.19
N ARG A 299 -0.73 -10.31 -12.00
CA ARG A 299 -1.14 -11.31 -12.99
C ARG A 299 -0.04 -11.56 -14.02
N MET A 300 0.46 -10.50 -14.66
CA MET A 300 1.54 -10.59 -15.64
C MET A 300 2.80 -11.24 -15.09
N GLY A 301 3.17 -10.93 -13.84
CA GLY A 301 4.30 -11.53 -13.16
C GLY A 301 4.11 -13.04 -12.96
N VAL A 302 2.92 -13.48 -12.54
CA VAL A 302 2.58 -14.91 -12.39
C VAL A 302 2.59 -15.61 -13.75
N TRP A 303 1.96 -15.04 -14.77
CA TRP A 303 1.93 -15.61 -16.11
C TRP A 303 3.33 -15.74 -16.73
N ALA A 304 4.25 -14.88 -16.34
CA ALA A 304 5.66 -14.97 -16.75
C ALA A 304 6.48 -16.00 -15.98
N GLY A 305 5.91 -16.63 -14.95
CA GLY A 305 6.56 -17.67 -14.14
C GLY A 305 6.94 -17.22 -12.73
N GLY A 306 6.51 -16.02 -12.31
CA GLY A 306 6.60 -15.56 -10.94
C GLY A 306 5.55 -16.19 -10.03
N HIS A 307 5.56 -15.83 -8.76
CA HIS A 307 4.53 -16.23 -7.80
C HIS A 307 4.18 -15.08 -6.87
N ILE A 308 2.96 -15.09 -6.36
CA ILE A 308 2.51 -14.16 -5.32
C ILE A 308 2.79 -14.84 -3.97
N GLU A 309 3.27 -14.08 -2.99
CA GLU A 309 3.53 -14.61 -1.63
C GLU A 309 2.33 -15.40 -1.10
N ASN A 310 2.62 -16.58 -0.55
CA ASN A 310 1.59 -17.45 0.03
C ASN A 310 1.34 -17.13 1.50
N ILE A 311 1.08 -15.87 1.78
CA ILE A 311 0.67 -15.36 3.09
C ILE A 311 -0.65 -14.61 2.94
N ASN A 312 -1.40 -14.49 4.02
CA ASN A 312 -2.56 -13.62 4.01
C ASN A 312 -2.14 -12.18 3.78
N HIS A 313 -2.62 -11.58 2.72
CA HIS A 313 -2.27 -10.21 2.38
C HIS A 313 -2.81 -9.24 3.41
N CYS A 314 -2.04 -8.17 3.67
CA CYS A 314 -2.44 -7.11 4.56
C CYS A 314 -3.18 -6.03 3.79
N LYS A 315 -4.21 -5.49 4.43
CA LYS A 315 -4.93 -4.32 3.96
C LYS A 315 -4.41 -3.07 4.65
N MET A 316 -4.45 -1.97 3.97
CA MET A 316 -4.31 -0.66 4.56
C MET A 316 -5.72 -0.09 4.80
N VAL A 317 -6.01 0.28 6.04
CA VAL A 317 -7.29 0.85 6.44
C VAL A 317 -7.11 2.35 6.64
N HIS A 318 -7.95 3.14 5.96
CA HIS A 318 -8.01 4.58 6.13
C HIS A 318 -9.29 4.98 6.85
N GLU A 319 -9.16 5.79 7.87
CA GLU A 319 -10.27 6.27 8.68
C GLU A 319 -11.20 7.22 7.95
N GLY A 320 -10.70 8.00 7.03
CA GLY A 320 -11.44 9.08 6.38
C GLY A 320 -12.34 8.67 5.21
N LEU A 321 -12.22 7.49 4.66
CA LEU A 321 -12.82 7.09 3.39
C LEU A 321 -14.24 6.49 3.52
N GLY A 322 -15.02 6.95 4.47
CA GLY A 322 -16.46 6.65 4.56
C GLY A 322 -16.87 5.52 5.49
N GLY A 323 -15.93 4.80 6.08
CA GLY A 323 -16.14 3.97 7.26
C GLY A 323 -15.68 4.76 8.47
N ARG A 324 -16.51 4.94 9.46
CA ARG A 324 -16.15 5.76 10.60
C ARG A 324 -16.17 4.96 11.87
N ARG A 325 -15.22 4.07 11.94
CA ARG A 325 -14.85 3.46 13.20
C ARG A 325 -13.97 4.46 13.96
N CYS A 326 -14.25 4.60 15.23
CA CYS A 326 -13.31 5.15 16.18
C CYS A 326 -12.20 4.13 16.43
N ASP A 327 -10.96 4.57 16.52
CA ASP A 327 -9.82 3.69 16.83
C ASP A 327 -9.75 3.30 18.31
N VAL A 328 -10.54 3.95 19.17
CA VAL A 328 -10.70 3.55 20.55
C VAL A 328 -11.52 2.25 20.62
N PRO A 329 -11.12 1.26 21.43
CA PRO A 329 -11.77 -0.04 21.49
C PRO A 329 -13.09 -0.01 22.26
N PHE A 330 -14.03 0.82 21.82
CA PHE A 330 -15.40 0.80 22.32
C PHE A 330 -16.12 -0.46 21.86
N MET A 331 -17.08 -0.93 22.67
CA MET A 331 -17.84 -2.12 22.38
C MET A 331 -18.47 -2.06 20.98
N ALA A 332 -18.16 -3.05 20.14
CA ALA A 332 -18.71 -3.15 18.80
C ALA A 332 -19.90 -4.12 18.77
N ALA A 333 -21.07 -3.61 18.39
CA ALA A 333 -22.30 -4.40 18.24
C ALA A 333 -22.78 -4.39 16.78
N GLY A 334 -23.20 -5.54 16.31
CA GLY A 334 -23.85 -5.69 15.01
C GLY A 334 -25.30 -5.20 15.00
N PRO A 335 -25.95 -5.11 13.84
CA PRO A 335 -27.38 -4.76 13.72
C PRO A 335 -28.33 -5.72 14.43
N ASP A 336 -27.84 -6.89 14.81
CA ASP A 336 -28.57 -7.88 15.62
C ASP A 336 -28.47 -7.59 17.14
N GLY A 337 -27.81 -6.48 17.53
CA GLY A 337 -27.61 -6.08 18.91
C GLY A 337 -26.60 -6.92 19.69
N LYS A 338 -25.82 -7.76 19.01
CA LYS A 338 -24.82 -8.60 19.65
C LYS A 338 -23.42 -8.06 19.43
N ARG A 339 -22.60 -8.11 20.48
CA ARG A 339 -21.17 -7.94 20.37
C ARG A 339 -20.59 -9.02 19.47
N PHE A 340 -19.78 -8.68 18.48
CA PHE A 340 -19.27 -9.61 17.50
C PHE A 340 -17.77 -9.72 17.42
N MET A 341 -17.02 -8.86 18.11
CA MET A 341 -15.56 -8.86 18.05
C MET A 341 -14.93 -8.61 19.41
N CYS A 342 -13.63 -8.87 19.53
CA CYS A 342 -12.75 -8.26 20.50
C CYS A 342 -12.29 -6.91 19.98
N GLU A 343 -12.45 -5.85 20.69
CA GLU A 343 -12.15 -4.49 20.25
C GLU A 343 -10.69 -4.08 20.46
N GLY A 344 -9.90 -4.90 21.18
CA GLY A 344 -8.49 -4.66 21.45
C GLY A 344 -7.51 -4.83 20.28
N PRO A 345 -7.79 -5.62 19.23
CA PRO A 345 -6.90 -5.72 18.09
C PRO A 345 -6.84 -4.44 17.26
N THR A 346 -5.76 -4.31 16.50
CA THR A 346 -5.57 -3.22 15.55
C THR A 346 -6.73 -3.11 14.56
N MET A 347 -6.93 -1.92 14.03
CA MET A 347 -8.00 -1.62 13.07
C MET A 347 -8.01 -2.59 11.87
N GLY A 348 -6.84 -3.04 11.42
CA GLY A 348 -6.70 -4.01 10.35
C GLY A 348 -7.47 -5.31 10.55
N TYR A 349 -7.70 -5.74 11.81
CA TYR A 349 -8.46 -6.96 12.14
C TYR A 349 -9.97 -6.78 12.16
N THR A 350 -10.47 -5.57 12.22
CA THR A 350 -11.91 -5.32 12.32
C THR A 350 -12.67 -5.93 11.17
N SER A 351 -12.14 -5.86 9.95
CA SER A 351 -12.77 -6.47 8.78
C SER A 351 -12.86 -7.99 8.85
N ASN A 352 -11.90 -8.67 9.48
CA ASN A 352 -11.95 -10.12 9.68
C ASN A 352 -13.11 -10.51 10.59
N TYR A 353 -13.21 -9.88 11.76
CA TYR A 353 -14.32 -10.13 12.69
C TYR A 353 -15.67 -9.86 12.07
N TRP A 354 -15.74 -8.79 11.30
CA TRP A 354 -16.94 -8.37 10.65
C TRP A 354 -17.36 -9.31 9.53
N HIS A 355 -16.44 -9.76 8.69
CA HIS A 355 -16.69 -10.77 7.69
C HIS A 355 -17.19 -12.08 8.34
N GLU A 356 -16.59 -12.52 9.42
CA GLU A 356 -17.02 -13.68 10.20
C GLU A 356 -18.43 -13.50 10.79
N ALA A 357 -18.74 -12.32 11.32
CA ALA A 357 -20.07 -12.02 11.84
C ALA A 357 -21.14 -12.03 10.76
N VAL A 358 -20.86 -11.48 9.57
CA VAL A 358 -21.75 -11.53 8.41
C VAL A 358 -22.01 -12.97 7.98
N GLN A 359 -20.98 -13.79 7.89
CA GLN A 359 -21.13 -15.20 7.52
C GLN A 359 -21.94 -16.00 8.53
N LYS A 360 -21.73 -15.78 9.82
CA LYS A 360 -22.43 -16.50 10.89
C LYS A 360 -23.88 -16.09 11.06
N SER A 361 -24.20 -14.82 10.90
CA SER A 361 -25.55 -14.31 11.21
C SER A 361 -26.52 -14.37 10.05
N GLY A 362 -26.03 -14.42 8.80
CA GLY A 362 -26.85 -14.34 7.59
C GLY A 362 -27.63 -13.02 7.40
N ASN A 363 -27.59 -12.11 8.37
CA ASN A 363 -28.46 -10.94 8.46
C ASN A 363 -27.74 -9.61 8.64
N ILE A 364 -26.43 -9.59 8.82
CA ILE A 364 -25.71 -8.33 8.99
C ILE A 364 -25.50 -7.74 7.60
N LYS A 365 -26.08 -6.57 7.35
CA LYS A 365 -25.75 -5.79 6.17
C LYS A 365 -24.26 -5.48 6.19
N ALA A 366 -23.57 -5.85 5.14
CA ALA A 366 -22.15 -5.60 5.02
C ALA A 366 -21.88 -4.11 5.27
N GLY A 367 -20.99 -3.80 6.23
CA GLY A 367 -20.55 -2.45 6.50
C GLY A 367 -21.23 -1.71 7.65
N ILE A 368 -22.16 -2.31 8.33
CA ILE A 368 -22.85 -1.62 9.43
C ILE A 368 -22.57 -2.30 10.76
N PHE A 369 -21.99 -1.57 11.66
CA PHE A 369 -21.91 -1.90 13.08
C PHE A 369 -21.93 -0.62 13.92
N TYR A 370 -22.19 -0.75 15.19
CA TYR A 370 -22.30 0.34 16.14
C TYR A 370 -21.17 0.25 17.15
N GLN A 371 -20.45 1.33 17.38
CA GLN A 371 -19.58 1.45 18.54
C GLN A 371 -20.34 2.11 19.67
N ILE A 372 -20.40 1.43 20.80
CA ILE A 372 -21.19 1.84 21.97
C ILE A 372 -20.24 2.18 23.11
N CYS A 373 -20.38 3.36 23.67
CA CYS A 373 -19.60 3.85 24.79
C CYS A 373 -20.51 4.52 25.82
N ASP A 374 -20.02 4.66 27.03
CA ASP A 374 -20.72 5.38 28.10
C ASP A 374 -20.37 6.88 28.13
N ALA A 375 -20.91 7.61 29.09
CA ALA A 375 -20.68 9.04 29.25
C ALA A 375 -19.22 9.42 29.54
N ASN A 376 -18.38 8.47 29.95
CA ASN A 376 -16.97 8.69 30.26
C ASN A 376 -16.05 8.40 29.05
N TRP A 377 -16.61 8.18 27.87
CA TRP A 377 -15.89 7.77 26.66
C TRP A 377 -14.66 8.64 26.36
N LYS A 378 -14.73 9.92 26.64
CA LYS A 378 -13.63 10.84 26.35
C LYS A 378 -12.43 10.60 27.26
N GLN A 379 -12.67 10.49 28.56
CA GLN A 379 -11.62 10.18 29.51
C GLN A 379 -11.03 8.79 29.25
N GLN A 380 -11.87 7.79 29.03
CA GLN A 380 -11.43 6.43 28.71
C GLN A 380 -10.59 6.39 27.44
N GLY A 381 -10.99 7.13 26.40
CA GLY A 381 -10.22 7.23 25.16
C GLY A 381 -8.86 7.90 25.36
N GLU A 382 -8.79 8.96 26.16
CA GLU A 382 -7.53 9.62 26.49
C GLU A 382 -6.58 8.70 27.28
N GLU A 383 -7.10 7.95 28.24
CA GLU A 383 -6.34 6.96 29.02
C GLU A 383 -5.83 5.82 28.13
N MET A 384 -6.61 5.36 27.15
CA MET A 384 -6.22 4.31 26.22
C MET A 384 -5.13 4.78 25.22
N VAL A 385 -5.18 6.03 24.78
CA VAL A 385 -4.14 6.64 23.94
C VAL A 385 -2.77 6.67 24.63
N GLU A 386 -2.75 6.85 25.96
CA GLU A 386 -1.49 6.79 26.73
C GLU A 386 -0.88 5.38 26.75
N VAL A 387 -1.71 4.34 26.63
CA VAL A 387 -1.26 2.93 26.65
C VAL A 387 -0.86 2.45 25.26
N ASP A 388 -1.63 2.81 24.25
CA ASP A 388 -1.39 2.42 22.86
C ASP A 388 -1.73 3.57 21.91
N PRO A 389 -0.78 4.49 21.68
CA PRO A 389 -1.02 5.67 20.83
C PRO A 389 -1.23 5.36 19.36
N PHE A 390 -0.95 4.13 18.92
CA PHE A 390 -1.13 3.74 17.51
C PHE A 390 -2.55 3.26 17.20
N ASN A 391 -3.26 2.74 18.21
CA ASN A 391 -4.56 2.11 18.00
C ASN A 391 -5.72 2.89 18.65
N ASN A 392 -5.44 3.99 19.35
CA ASN A 392 -6.41 4.66 20.20
C ASN A 392 -6.39 6.18 19.96
N ASP A 393 -6.80 6.63 18.79
CA ASP A 393 -6.92 8.07 18.50
C ASP A 393 -8.37 8.55 18.62
N ILE A 394 -8.68 9.23 19.72
CA ILE A 394 -10.01 9.82 19.93
C ILE A 394 -10.28 11.06 19.05
N SER A 395 -9.24 11.62 18.41
CA SER A 395 -9.42 12.77 17.52
C SER A 395 -10.15 12.41 16.22
N THR A 396 -10.15 11.12 15.87
CA THR A 396 -10.89 10.59 14.71
C THR A 396 -12.38 10.48 14.94
N LEU A 397 -12.83 10.63 16.19
CA LEU A 397 -14.24 10.58 16.52
C LEU A 397 -15.03 11.75 15.92
N ASN A 398 -15.97 11.42 15.06
CA ASN A 398 -16.94 12.41 14.59
C ASN A 398 -18.15 12.46 15.52
N VAL A 399 -18.05 13.30 16.53
CA VAL A 399 -19.10 13.48 17.55
C VAL A 399 -20.45 13.95 16.98
N GLU A 400 -20.47 14.56 15.80
CA GLU A 400 -21.71 14.97 15.12
C GLU A 400 -22.59 13.77 14.68
N ARG A 401 -21.98 12.59 14.65
CA ARG A 401 -22.66 11.33 14.32
C ARG A 401 -23.02 10.50 15.55
N PHE A 402 -22.77 11.01 16.73
CA PHE A 402 -23.16 10.31 17.95
C PHE A 402 -24.66 10.48 18.14
N VAL A 403 -25.31 9.38 18.42
CA VAL A 403 -26.64 9.37 19.01
C VAL A 403 -26.50 8.97 20.46
N SER A 404 -27.31 9.54 21.32
CA SER A 404 -27.23 9.31 22.77
C SER A 404 -28.59 9.08 23.39
N GLY A 405 -28.62 8.38 24.52
CA GLY A 405 -29.78 8.19 25.37
C GLY A 405 -29.32 8.13 26.83
N ASN A 406 -30.17 8.50 27.76
CA ASN A 406 -29.88 8.37 29.20
C ASN A 406 -30.08 6.95 29.71
N THR A 407 -30.77 6.12 28.92
CA THR A 407 -30.97 4.69 29.16
C THR A 407 -30.60 3.91 27.89
N ILE A 408 -30.47 2.60 28.02
CA ILE A 408 -30.22 1.71 26.87
C ILE A 408 -31.41 1.72 25.91
N GLU A 409 -32.62 1.82 26.44
CA GLU A 409 -33.83 1.89 25.64
C GLU A 409 -33.87 3.18 24.81
N GLU A 410 -33.61 4.35 25.43
CA GLU A 410 -33.52 5.64 24.74
C GLU A 410 -32.41 5.63 23.67
N LEU A 411 -31.25 5.03 23.97
CA LEU A 411 -30.18 4.87 22.99
C LEU A 411 -30.63 4.01 21.80
N GLY A 412 -31.33 2.91 22.08
CA GLY A 412 -31.89 2.04 21.01
C GLY A 412 -32.88 2.77 20.12
N GLU A 413 -33.75 3.60 20.71
CA GLU A 413 -34.70 4.44 19.96
C GLU A 413 -33.95 5.48 19.09
N ALA A 414 -32.91 6.12 19.64
CA ALA A 414 -32.08 7.09 18.91
C ALA A 414 -31.34 6.45 17.75
N ILE A 415 -30.79 5.24 17.93
CA ILE A 415 -30.14 4.47 16.85
C ILE A 415 -31.17 4.15 15.74
N ASN A 416 -32.33 3.65 16.11
CA ASN A 416 -33.38 3.31 15.13
C ASN A 416 -33.92 4.54 14.37
N ALA A 417 -33.93 5.70 15.00
CA ALA A 417 -34.33 6.95 14.34
C ALA A 417 -33.26 7.50 13.38
N TYR A 418 -31.99 7.16 13.63
CA TYR A 418 -30.86 7.59 12.79
C TYR A 418 -30.65 6.68 11.57
N CYS A 419 -30.95 5.40 11.67
CA CYS A 419 -30.82 4.38 10.61
C CYS A 419 -32.04 4.31 9.71
#